data_a93622dbd52ded431510091bb442980c
#
_entry.id   a93622dbd52ded431510091bb442980c
#
_cell.length_a   1.000
_cell.length_b   1.000
_cell.length_c   1.000
_cell.angle_alpha   90.00
_cell.angle_beta   90.00
_cell.angle_gamma   90.00
#
_symmetry.space_group_name_H-M   'P 1'
#
loop_
_entity.id
_entity.type
_entity.pdbx_description
1 polymer ?
#
loop_
_entity_poly.entity_id
_entity_poly.type
_entity_poly.pdbx_seq_one_letter_code
_entity_poly.pdbx_strand_id
1 'polypeptide(L)'
;MMTDTNSLLVWLLGGAVVALALLGTLVAMRGRRLPGEHVFQASRWSRGNHLFPTQVAITPASVLHYTPKWIGRREESIHMAHVASVEITTNLFFANIVIETSGGSDPVRCHGHRKRDAIEMKRLINEYQTAYYGGKNAQP
;
A
#
# COMPACT_ATOMS: atom_id res chain seq x y z
N MET A 1 11.62 -5.89 -53.56
CA MET A 1 10.65 -6.60 -52.72
C MET A 1 11.19 -7.19 -51.43
N MET A 2 12.48 -7.25 -51.20
CA MET A 2 13.10 -7.72 -49.93
C MET A 2 13.34 -6.61 -48.89
N THR A 3 13.11 -5.36 -49.22
CA THR A 3 13.31 -4.23 -48.28
C THR A 3 12.14 -3.97 -47.34
N ASP A 4 10.93 -4.45 -47.68
CA ASP A 4 9.73 -4.13 -46.91
C ASP A 4 9.61 -4.98 -45.61
N THR A 5 10.07 -6.22 -45.63
CA THR A 5 10.02 -7.10 -44.46
C THR A 5 10.95 -6.64 -43.35
N ASN A 6 12.16 -6.19 -43.69
CA ASN A 6 13.11 -5.68 -42.72
C ASN A 6 12.67 -4.33 -42.13
N SER A 7 12.07 -3.47 -42.96
CA SER A 7 11.52 -2.19 -42.47
C SER A 7 10.34 -2.42 -41.53
N LEU A 8 9.44 -3.36 -41.85
CA LEU A 8 8.33 -3.75 -40.98
C LEU A 8 8.82 -4.30 -39.62
N LEU A 9 9.85 -5.15 -39.65
CA LEU A 9 10.46 -5.68 -38.41
C LEU A 9 11.06 -4.56 -37.55
N VAL A 10 11.73 -3.60 -38.13
CA VAL A 10 12.30 -2.45 -37.42
C VAL A 10 11.20 -1.60 -36.78
N TRP A 11 10.12 -1.32 -37.51
CA TRP A 11 8.97 -0.58 -36.95
C TRP A 11 8.24 -1.33 -35.84
N LEU A 12 8.07 -2.66 -35.97
CA LEU A 12 7.47 -3.50 -34.95
C LEU A 12 8.33 -3.55 -33.68
N LEU A 13 9.65 -3.74 -33.83
CA LEU A 13 10.58 -3.73 -32.70
C LEU A 13 10.64 -2.37 -32.01
N GLY A 14 10.72 -1.30 -32.81
CA GLY A 14 10.68 0.08 -32.29
C GLY A 14 9.39 0.38 -31.54
N GLY A 15 8.25 0.01 -32.09
CA GLY A 15 6.94 0.15 -31.44
C GLY A 15 6.83 -0.65 -30.14
N ALA A 16 7.35 -1.88 -30.11
CA ALA A 16 7.36 -2.72 -28.93
C ALA A 16 8.23 -2.12 -27.81
N VAL A 17 9.41 -1.58 -28.14
CA VAL A 17 10.28 -0.91 -27.16
C VAL A 17 9.61 0.33 -26.57
N VAL A 18 8.98 1.15 -27.39
CA VAL A 18 8.23 2.34 -26.91
C VAL A 18 7.08 1.93 -26.03
N ALA A 19 6.30 0.92 -26.41
CA ALA A 19 5.19 0.40 -25.60
C ALA A 19 5.66 -0.13 -24.25
N LEU A 20 6.76 -0.87 -24.21
CA LEU A 20 7.37 -1.37 -22.96
C LEU A 20 7.89 -0.22 -22.08
N ALA A 21 8.50 0.81 -22.67
CA ALA A 21 8.97 1.99 -21.94
C ALA A 21 7.79 2.77 -21.34
N LEU A 22 6.71 2.98 -22.08
CA LEU A 22 5.48 3.61 -21.59
C LEU A 22 4.84 2.80 -20.46
N LEU A 23 4.75 1.48 -20.62
CA LEU A 23 4.23 0.59 -19.59
C LEU A 23 5.09 0.64 -18.31
N GLY A 24 6.41 0.61 -18.45
CA GLY A 24 7.35 0.72 -17.33
C GLY A 24 7.22 2.05 -16.59
N THR A 25 7.06 3.16 -17.31
CA THR A 25 6.85 4.48 -16.70
C THR A 25 5.51 4.57 -15.96
N LEU A 26 4.43 4.02 -16.54
CA LEU A 26 3.12 3.97 -15.89
C LEU A 26 3.16 3.16 -14.59
N VAL A 27 3.80 1.99 -14.60
CA VAL A 27 3.98 1.16 -13.39
C VAL A 27 4.83 1.88 -12.34
N ALA A 28 5.89 2.56 -12.75
CA ALA A 28 6.75 3.32 -11.85
C ALA A 28 6.01 4.51 -11.22
N MET A 29 5.22 5.25 -12.00
CA MET A 29 4.45 6.38 -11.50
C MET A 29 3.36 5.96 -10.52
N ARG A 30 2.65 4.86 -10.79
CA ARG A 30 1.60 4.34 -9.91
C ARG A 30 2.12 3.65 -8.65
N GLY A 31 3.36 3.15 -8.69
CA GLY A 31 4.02 2.54 -7.54
C GLY A 31 4.72 3.54 -6.62
N ARG A 32 4.57 4.85 -6.83
CA ARG A 32 5.17 5.88 -5.96
C ARG A 32 4.56 5.82 -4.56
N ARG A 33 5.40 6.10 -3.57
CA ARG A 33 4.96 6.23 -2.18
C ARG A 33 4.03 7.43 -2.03
N LEU A 34 2.99 7.26 -1.22
CA LEU A 34 2.15 8.36 -0.78
C LEU A 34 3.01 9.38 -0.01
N PRO A 35 2.69 10.68 -0.12
CA PRO A 35 3.31 11.69 0.74
C PRO A 35 2.84 11.49 2.18
N GLY A 36 3.76 11.53 3.13
CA GLY A 36 3.46 11.38 4.55
C GLY A 36 4.65 10.92 5.34
N GLU A 37 4.64 11.17 6.64
CA GLU A 37 5.74 10.83 7.55
C GLU A 37 5.80 9.33 7.84
N HIS A 38 4.64 8.71 8.08
CA HIS A 38 4.54 7.30 8.42
C HIS A 38 3.80 6.53 7.32
N VAL A 39 4.49 6.31 6.19
CA VAL A 39 3.95 5.54 5.06
C VAL A 39 4.74 4.25 4.90
N PHE A 40 4.04 3.14 5.02
CA PHE A 40 4.58 1.79 4.89
C PHE A 40 4.11 1.16 3.59
N GLN A 41 5.05 0.71 2.78
CA GLN A 41 4.76 0.08 1.50
C GLN A 41 4.98 -1.44 1.60
N ALA A 42 4.02 -2.22 1.12
CA ALA A 42 4.15 -3.66 1.03
C ALA A 42 5.31 -4.06 0.11
N SER A 43 5.91 -5.21 0.38
CA SER A 43 7.00 -5.72 -0.44
C SER A 43 6.50 -6.16 -1.81
N ARG A 44 7.18 -5.75 -2.87
CA ARG A 44 6.90 -6.21 -4.26
C ARG A 44 7.10 -7.71 -4.43
N TRP A 45 7.85 -8.36 -3.54
CA TRP A 45 8.08 -9.80 -3.54
C TRP A 45 6.95 -10.59 -2.90
N SER A 46 5.99 -9.93 -2.24
CA SER A 46 4.83 -10.58 -1.68
C SER A 46 3.73 -10.79 -2.73
N ARG A 47 3.00 -11.90 -2.60
CA ARG A 47 1.91 -12.25 -3.52
C ARG A 47 0.87 -11.12 -3.58
N GLY A 48 0.53 -10.67 -4.78
CA GLY A 48 -0.44 -9.61 -5.03
C GLY A 48 0.13 -8.18 -5.06
N ASN A 49 1.41 -7.97 -4.69
CA ASN A 49 2.04 -6.65 -4.63
C ASN A 49 3.14 -6.41 -5.68
N HIS A 50 3.24 -7.28 -6.69
CA HIS A 50 4.34 -7.24 -7.66
C HIS A 50 4.36 -5.95 -8.48
N LEU A 51 3.24 -5.58 -9.07
CA LEU A 51 3.14 -4.40 -9.94
C LEU A 51 2.79 -3.15 -9.14
N PHE A 52 1.78 -3.24 -8.29
CA PHE A 52 1.24 -2.13 -7.53
C PHE A 52 1.20 -2.47 -6.04
N PRO A 53 2.31 -2.26 -5.31
CA PRO A 53 2.35 -2.57 -3.89
C PRO A 53 1.37 -1.69 -3.10
N THR A 54 0.63 -2.32 -2.21
CA THR A 54 -0.26 -1.63 -1.29
C THR A 54 0.52 -0.77 -0.31
N GLN A 55 -0.08 0.29 0.17
CA GLN A 55 0.54 1.23 1.10
C GLN A 55 -0.37 1.49 2.29
N VAL A 56 0.22 1.67 3.45
CA VAL A 56 -0.49 2.07 4.67
C VAL A 56 0.11 3.37 5.17
N ALA A 57 -0.70 4.41 5.26
CA ALA A 57 -0.32 5.67 5.85
C ALA A 57 -0.98 5.78 7.23
N ILE A 58 -0.19 6.07 8.26
CA ILE A 58 -0.65 6.21 9.63
C ILE A 58 -0.45 7.65 10.06
N THR A 59 -1.54 8.26 10.49
CA THR A 59 -1.57 9.62 11.03
C THR A 59 -2.17 9.61 12.43
N PRO A 60 -2.01 10.66 13.24
CA PRO A 60 -2.65 10.76 14.54
C PRO A 60 -4.19 10.64 14.49
N ALA A 61 -4.81 10.99 13.36
CA ALA A 61 -6.26 10.97 13.19
C ALA A 61 -6.79 9.66 12.60
N SER A 62 -6.03 9.01 11.71
CA SER A 62 -6.54 7.88 10.93
C SER A 62 -5.44 6.97 10.39
N VAL A 63 -5.83 5.75 10.06
CA VAL A 63 -5.05 4.80 9.27
C VAL A 63 -5.66 4.72 7.88
N LEU A 64 -4.88 4.98 6.86
CA LEU A 64 -5.28 4.91 5.45
C LEU A 64 -4.60 3.71 4.79
N HIS A 65 -5.39 2.76 4.31
CA HIS A 65 -4.93 1.65 3.48
C HIS A 65 -5.19 1.99 2.01
N TYR A 66 -4.12 2.12 1.24
CA TYR A 66 -4.15 2.49 -0.17
C TYR A 66 -3.74 1.30 -1.03
N THR A 67 -4.63 0.89 -1.91
CA THR A 67 -4.40 -0.20 -2.86
C THR A 67 -4.48 0.34 -4.29
N PRO A 68 -3.35 0.60 -4.95
CA PRO A 68 -3.37 0.98 -6.36
C PRO A 68 -3.82 -0.21 -7.20
N LYS A 69 -4.69 0.06 -8.19
CA LYS A 69 -5.16 -0.92 -9.17
C LYS A 69 -4.71 -0.51 -10.57
N TRP A 70 -4.83 -1.44 -11.52
CA TRP A 70 -4.56 -1.16 -12.93
C TRP A 70 -5.41 0.01 -13.46
N ILE A 71 -6.71 0.00 -13.12
CA ILE A 71 -7.62 1.11 -13.38
C ILE A 71 -8.17 1.57 -12.04
N GLY A 72 -7.88 2.83 -11.66
CA GLY A 72 -8.32 3.41 -10.40
C GLY A 72 -7.46 3.04 -9.18
N ARG A 73 -8.07 3.16 -8.00
CA ARG A 73 -7.47 2.89 -6.69
C ARG A 73 -8.57 2.53 -5.70
N ARG A 74 -8.21 1.81 -4.65
CA ARG A 74 -9.05 1.59 -3.48
C ARG A 74 -8.38 2.24 -2.29
N GLU A 75 -9.13 3.05 -1.57
CA GLU A 75 -8.71 3.70 -0.34
C GLU A 75 -9.67 3.29 0.76
N GLU A 76 -9.13 2.79 1.86
CA GLU A 76 -9.88 2.45 3.06
C GLU A 76 -9.27 3.24 4.21
N SER A 77 -10.06 4.12 4.81
CA SER A 77 -9.61 4.94 5.93
C SER A 77 -10.39 4.59 7.20
N ILE A 78 -9.66 4.32 8.27
CA ILE A 78 -10.21 4.08 9.59
C ILE A 78 -9.78 5.21 10.51
N HIS A 79 -10.73 5.90 11.11
CA HIS A 79 -10.44 6.90 12.13
C HIS A 79 -9.86 6.22 13.37
N MET A 80 -8.88 6.85 14.03
CA MET A 80 -8.15 6.26 15.14
C MET A 80 -9.08 5.86 16.32
N ALA A 81 -10.19 6.60 16.51
CA ALA A 81 -11.22 6.26 17.48
C ALA A 81 -11.96 4.94 17.20
N HIS A 82 -11.98 4.49 15.96
CA HIS A 82 -12.69 3.29 15.53
C HIS A 82 -11.77 2.07 15.37
N VAL A 83 -10.49 2.19 15.61
CA VAL A 83 -9.57 1.05 15.64
C VAL A 83 -9.82 0.28 16.94
N ALA A 84 -10.27 -0.98 16.84
CA ALA A 84 -10.55 -1.84 17.97
C ALA A 84 -9.32 -2.66 18.36
N SER A 85 -8.69 -3.33 17.39
CA SER A 85 -7.49 -4.13 17.63
C SER A 85 -6.56 -4.13 16.41
N VAL A 86 -5.28 -4.42 16.66
CA VAL A 86 -4.27 -4.60 15.61
C VAL A 86 -3.61 -5.94 15.83
N GLU A 87 -3.86 -6.88 14.92
CA GLU A 87 -3.26 -8.19 14.91
C GLU A 87 -2.15 -8.27 13.86
N ILE A 88 -1.02 -8.88 14.22
CA ILE A 88 0.09 -9.14 13.30
C ILE A 88 0.28 -10.65 13.18
N THR A 89 0.15 -11.16 11.97
CA THR A 89 0.51 -12.53 11.63
C THR A 89 1.81 -12.53 10.84
N THR A 90 2.84 -13.16 11.37
CA THR A 90 4.15 -13.24 10.71
C THR A 90 4.31 -14.57 10.00
N ASN A 91 4.69 -14.52 8.72
CA ASN A 91 5.13 -15.66 7.94
C ASN A 91 6.67 -15.69 7.86
N LEU A 92 7.23 -16.59 7.08
CA LEU A 92 8.67 -16.76 6.98
C LEU A 92 9.41 -15.46 6.62
N PHE A 93 8.92 -14.72 5.61
CA PHE A 93 9.57 -13.51 5.08
C PHE A 93 8.78 -12.23 5.34
N PHE A 94 7.46 -12.31 5.44
CA PHE A 94 6.56 -11.15 5.50
C PHE A 94 5.65 -11.23 6.72
N ALA A 95 5.01 -10.10 7.00
CA ALA A 95 3.94 -9.98 7.97
C ALA A 95 2.67 -9.45 7.32
N ASN A 96 1.55 -9.93 7.81
CA ASN A 96 0.22 -9.43 7.51
C ASN A 96 -0.33 -8.73 8.74
N ILE A 97 -1.00 -7.63 8.52
CA ILE A 97 -1.61 -6.84 9.59
C ILE A 97 -3.11 -6.82 9.36
N VAL A 98 -3.87 -7.11 10.40
CA VAL A 98 -5.33 -6.99 10.41
C VAL A 98 -5.69 -5.91 11.41
N ILE A 99 -6.40 -4.89 10.96
CA ILE A 99 -6.89 -3.80 11.79
C ILE A 99 -8.39 -3.98 11.90
N GLU A 100 -8.84 -4.35 13.08
CA GLU A 100 -10.26 -4.51 13.38
C GLU A 100 -10.88 -3.17 13.75
N THR A 101 -12.14 -2.98 13.38
CA THR A 101 -12.89 -1.75 13.63
C THR A 101 -14.02 -1.99 14.64
N SER A 102 -14.24 -1.02 15.52
CA SER A 102 -15.33 -1.06 16.52
C SER A 102 -16.70 -0.72 15.93
N GLY A 103 -16.75 -0.25 14.68
CA GLY A 103 -17.98 0.24 14.03
C GLY A 103 -18.73 -0.78 13.17
N GLY A 104 -18.39 -2.08 13.24
CA GLY A 104 -19.04 -3.12 12.42
C GLY A 104 -18.64 -3.11 10.93
N SER A 105 -17.66 -2.32 10.56
CA SER A 105 -17.05 -2.38 9.23
C SER A 105 -16.11 -3.57 9.10
N ASP A 106 -15.92 -4.04 7.87
CA ASP A 106 -14.96 -5.11 7.60
C ASP A 106 -13.55 -4.73 8.06
N PRO A 107 -12.79 -5.68 8.63
CA PRO A 107 -11.43 -5.42 9.06
C PRO A 107 -10.53 -5.09 7.86
N VAL A 108 -9.66 -4.09 8.02
CA VAL A 108 -8.67 -3.75 6.99
C VAL A 108 -7.50 -4.72 7.08
N ARG A 109 -7.23 -5.40 5.97
CA ARG A 109 -6.19 -6.42 5.86
C ARG A 109 -5.05 -5.91 4.99
N CYS A 110 -3.89 -5.73 5.61
CA CYS A 110 -2.67 -5.29 4.94
C CYS A 110 -1.72 -6.48 4.80
N HIS A 111 -1.48 -6.92 3.56
CA HIS A 111 -0.68 -8.11 3.28
C HIS A 111 0.72 -7.76 2.77
N GLY A 112 1.70 -8.61 3.13
CA GLY A 112 3.02 -8.60 2.52
C GLY A 112 3.93 -7.46 2.95
N HIS A 113 3.78 -6.93 4.15
CA HIS A 113 4.70 -5.96 4.73
C HIS A 113 5.95 -6.65 5.31
N ARG A 114 7.03 -5.91 5.46
CA ARG A 114 8.20 -6.40 6.20
C ARG A 114 7.84 -6.53 7.68
N LYS A 115 8.39 -7.55 8.36
CA LYS A 115 8.11 -7.78 9.78
C LYS A 115 8.38 -6.55 10.65
N ARG A 116 9.49 -5.85 10.38
CA ARG A 116 9.85 -4.61 11.09
C ARG A 116 8.82 -3.51 10.87
N ASP A 117 8.34 -3.34 9.62
CA ASP A 117 7.34 -2.33 9.29
C ASP A 117 6.00 -2.64 9.96
N ALA A 118 5.62 -3.92 10.05
CA ALA A 118 4.40 -4.35 10.74
C ALA A 118 4.44 -4.04 12.26
N ILE A 119 5.56 -4.28 12.89
CA ILE A 119 5.77 -3.97 14.31
C ILE A 119 5.69 -2.46 14.54
N GLU A 120 6.33 -1.68 13.66
CA GLU A 120 6.30 -0.22 13.74
C GLU A 120 4.89 0.36 13.49
N MET A 121 4.14 -0.19 12.52
CA MET A 121 2.75 0.18 12.33
C MET A 121 1.90 -0.04 13.58
N LYS A 122 2.03 -1.20 14.22
CA LYS A 122 1.32 -1.50 15.46
C LYS A 122 1.71 -0.54 16.58
N ARG A 123 3.01 -0.24 16.72
CA ARG A 123 3.51 0.72 17.72
C ARG A 123 2.89 2.10 17.53
N LEU A 124 2.91 2.62 16.30
CA LEU A 124 2.36 3.93 15.98
C LEU A 124 0.84 4.00 16.21
N ILE A 125 0.10 2.98 15.80
CA ILE A 125 -1.35 2.92 16.03
C ILE A 125 -1.65 2.95 17.53
N ASN A 126 -0.96 2.14 18.33
CA ASN A 126 -1.15 2.11 19.77
C ASN A 126 -0.79 3.44 20.43
N GLU A 127 0.30 4.08 19.99
CA GLU A 127 0.73 5.39 20.48
C GLU A 127 -0.31 6.47 20.18
N TYR A 128 -0.79 6.53 18.95
CA TYR A 128 -1.80 7.52 18.54
C TYR A 128 -3.17 7.26 19.18
N GLN A 129 -3.55 6.00 19.39
CA GLN A 129 -4.76 5.67 20.15
C GLN A 129 -4.64 6.13 21.62
N THR A 130 -3.50 5.86 22.24
CA THR A 130 -3.26 6.29 23.63
C THR A 130 -3.32 7.82 23.75
N ALA A 131 -2.70 8.53 22.82
CA ALA A 131 -2.76 9.99 22.77
C ALA A 131 -4.17 10.51 22.54
N TYR A 132 -4.94 9.87 21.63
CA TYR A 132 -6.33 10.25 21.35
C TYR A 132 -7.24 10.09 22.58
N TYR A 133 -7.18 8.95 23.27
CA TYR A 133 -8.00 8.71 24.46
C TYR A 133 -7.48 9.44 25.68
N GLY A 134 -6.16 9.61 25.82
CA GLY A 134 -5.53 10.38 26.89
C GLY A 134 -5.92 11.84 26.85
N GLY A 135 -5.93 12.45 25.67
CA GLY A 135 -6.38 13.84 25.47
C GLY A 135 -7.87 14.04 25.74
N LYS A 136 -8.72 13.05 25.45
CA LYS A 136 -10.16 13.11 25.71
C LYS A 136 -10.50 13.01 27.18
N ASN A 137 -9.71 12.29 27.98
CA ASN A 137 -9.90 12.16 29.43
C ASN A 137 -9.33 13.33 30.23
N ALA A 138 -8.56 14.22 29.57
CA ALA A 138 -7.97 15.41 30.20
C ALA A 138 -8.83 16.67 30.04
N GLN A 139 -9.97 16.60 29.36
CA GLN A 139 -10.93 17.71 29.32
C GLN A 139 -11.90 17.59 30.50
N PRO A 140 -11.95 18.62 31.35
CA PRO A 140 -12.86 18.67 32.50
C PRO A 140 -14.33 18.76 32.08
#